data_0e1bd30ef0281271f146ecc1f679e94a
#
_entry.id   0e1bd30ef0281271f146ecc1f679e94a
#
_cell.length_a   1.000
_cell.length_b   1.000
_cell.length_c   1.000
_cell.angle_alpha   90.00
_cell.angle_beta   90.00
_cell.angle_gamma   90.00
#
_symmetry.space_group_name_H-M   'P 1'
#
loop_
_entity.id
_entity.type
_entity.pdbx_description
1 polymer ?
#
loop_
_entity_poly.entity_id
_entity_poly.type
_entity_poly.pdbx_seq_one_letter_code
_entity_poly.pdbx_strand_id
1 'polypeptide(L)'
;MKDLLKSVLRIMGLLAVSMVCLTGYLAIQNKLTARDILSFMQERYVQDEAGYVEELRKGMLARQACIRINYRGTLQEDMEKKALDMLEMVFETNEPDIPDDADYLEYTYQGVSAELISFFGIYQVTYHFDYLETQEETEYTGRQVEAILSELDIKDTDDYTKVKKIHDYIVKELDYDEGLSRATPYEALTTGKATCQGYATLFYRMAEEAGVPCRIIGGTADGQPHAWNIVKLDGLWYNIDCTWDDPVGKGVDKYKIRHEFFLKSDNRSFLMHIRDGKYQTSEFQKKYPMAKKDYVRN
;
A
#
# COMPACT_ATOMS: atom_id res chain seq x y z
N MET A 1 -48.22 -39.38 -15.32
CA MET A 1 -47.96 -38.26 -14.39
C MET A 1 -47.38 -38.72 -13.04
N LYS A 2 -47.99 -39.69 -12.34
CA LYS A 2 -47.48 -40.24 -11.06
C LYS A 2 -46.08 -40.89 -11.17
N ASP A 3 -45.79 -41.59 -12.26
CA ASP A 3 -44.49 -42.28 -12.43
C ASP A 3 -43.37 -41.31 -12.82
N LEU A 4 -43.69 -40.25 -13.56
CA LEU A 4 -42.73 -39.17 -13.85
C LEU A 4 -42.34 -38.43 -12.56
N LEU A 5 -43.30 -38.11 -11.68
CA LEU A 5 -43.06 -37.47 -10.41
C LEU A 5 -42.21 -38.35 -9.48
N LYS A 6 -42.44 -39.67 -9.45
CA LYS A 6 -41.60 -40.60 -8.69
C LYS A 6 -40.17 -40.69 -9.23
N SER A 7 -40.01 -40.65 -10.54
CA SER A 7 -38.68 -40.63 -11.16
C SER A 7 -37.92 -39.33 -10.87
N VAL A 8 -38.59 -38.18 -10.93
CA VAL A 8 -38.00 -36.89 -10.57
C VAL A 8 -37.60 -36.85 -9.09
N LEU A 9 -38.46 -37.33 -8.18
CA LEU A 9 -38.15 -37.43 -6.75
C LEU A 9 -36.96 -38.37 -6.46
N ARG A 10 -36.84 -39.49 -7.19
CA ARG A 10 -35.68 -40.39 -7.08
C ARG A 10 -34.40 -39.77 -7.57
N ILE A 11 -34.42 -39.04 -8.69
CA ILE A 11 -33.28 -38.34 -9.25
C ILE A 11 -32.85 -37.21 -8.29
N MET A 12 -33.81 -36.45 -7.75
CA MET A 12 -33.51 -35.42 -6.74
C MET A 12 -32.93 -36.02 -5.45
N GLY A 13 -33.43 -37.15 -5.00
CA GLY A 13 -32.90 -37.90 -3.87
C GLY A 13 -31.46 -38.38 -4.09
N LEU A 14 -31.15 -38.94 -5.28
CA LEU A 14 -29.81 -39.38 -5.65
C LEU A 14 -28.85 -38.22 -5.80
N LEU A 15 -29.29 -37.08 -6.36
CA LEU A 15 -28.48 -35.85 -6.43
C LEU A 15 -28.21 -35.28 -5.04
N ALA A 16 -29.18 -35.28 -4.13
CA ALA A 16 -28.99 -34.83 -2.75
C ALA A 16 -28.01 -35.76 -2.01
N VAL A 17 -28.09 -37.09 -2.18
CA VAL A 17 -27.16 -38.04 -1.55
C VAL A 17 -25.74 -37.88 -2.15
N SER A 18 -25.61 -37.75 -3.47
CA SER A 18 -24.31 -37.51 -4.09
C SER A 18 -23.69 -36.18 -3.67
N MET A 19 -24.50 -35.15 -3.51
CA MET A 19 -24.05 -33.84 -3.01
C MET A 19 -23.60 -33.94 -1.57
N VAL A 20 -24.32 -34.65 -0.68
CA VAL A 20 -23.91 -34.89 0.70
C VAL A 20 -22.62 -35.71 0.78
N CYS A 21 -22.48 -36.77 -0.05
CA CYS A 21 -21.24 -37.55 -0.08
C CYS A 21 -20.06 -36.74 -0.63
N LEU A 22 -20.26 -35.92 -1.65
CA LEU A 22 -19.21 -35.04 -2.21
C LEU A 22 -18.82 -33.94 -1.24
N THR A 23 -19.77 -33.30 -0.57
CA THR A 23 -19.51 -32.30 0.47
C THR A 23 -18.78 -32.92 1.66
N GLY A 24 -19.17 -34.13 2.08
CA GLY A 24 -18.50 -34.88 3.14
C GLY A 24 -17.04 -35.23 2.77
N TYR A 25 -16.80 -35.67 1.53
CA TYR A 25 -15.44 -35.97 1.05
C TYR A 25 -14.56 -34.72 0.97
N LEU A 26 -15.07 -33.61 0.44
CA LEU A 26 -14.36 -32.33 0.36
C LEU A 26 -14.14 -31.69 1.72
N ALA A 27 -15.11 -31.84 2.65
CA ALA A 27 -14.95 -31.38 4.03
C ALA A 27 -13.82 -32.14 4.74
N ILE A 28 -13.67 -33.45 4.49
CA ILE A 28 -12.58 -34.28 5.04
C ILE A 28 -11.23 -33.84 4.49
N GLN A 29 -11.15 -33.59 3.18
CA GLN A 29 -9.92 -33.13 2.49
C GLN A 29 -9.47 -31.73 2.97
N ASN A 30 -10.42 -30.79 3.11
CA ASN A 30 -10.16 -29.37 3.40
C ASN A 30 -10.44 -29.00 4.88
N LYS A 31 -10.71 -29.98 5.76
CA LYS A 31 -11.14 -29.76 7.15
C LYS A 31 -12.40 -28.87 7.29
N LEU A 32 -13.23 -28.77 6.24
CA LEU A 32 -14.46 -27.97 6.23
C LEU A 32 -15.61 -28.75 6.86
N THR A 33 -16.39 -28.09 7.69
CA THR A 33 -17.64 -28.65 8.22
C THR A 33 -18.83 -28.36 7.27
N ALA A 34 -19.93 -29.12 7.38
CA ALA A 34 -21.17 -28.83 6.64
C ALA A 34 -21.68 -27.41 6.93
N ARG A 35 -21.40 -26.86 8.12
CA ARG A 35 -21.78 -25.51 8.53
C ARG A 35 -20.94 -24.46 7.76
N ASP A 36 -19.65 -24.74 7.57
CA ASP A 36 -18.76 -23.86 6.80
C ASP A 36 -19.21 -23.78 5.34
N ILE A 37 -19.62 -24.93 4.74
CA ILE A 37 -20.11 -24.98 3.37
C ILE A 37 -21.43 -24.22 3.23
N LEU A 38 -22.35 -24.34 4.18
CA LEU A 38 -23.61 -23.59 4.17
C LEU A 38 -23.40 -22.09 4.36
N SER A 39 -22.50 -21.70 5.25
CA SER A 39 -22.09 -20.32 5.43
C SER A 39 -21.50 -19.76 4.13
N PHE A 40 -20.60 -20.53 3.51
CA PHE A 40 -20.00 -20.22 2.22
C PHE A 40 -21.02 -19.94 1.10
N MET A 41 -22.13 -20.69 1.05
CA MET A 41 -23.17 -20.52 0.03
C MET A 41 -24.10 -19.32 0.26
N GLN A 42 -24.10 -18.72 1.46
CA GLN A 42 -24.99 -17.62 1.86
C GLN A 42 -24.32 -16.26 1.84
N GLU A 43 -23.00 -16.19 1.70
CA GLU A 43 -22.24 -14.96 1.73
C GLU A 43 -22.30 -14.19 0.41
N ARG A 44 -22.05 -12.88 0.46
CA ARG A 44 -21.93 -12.03 -0.72
C ARG A 44 -20.59 -12.29 -1.42
N TYR A 45 -20.63 -12.52 -2.72
CA TYR A 45 -19.45 -12.75 -3.54
C TYR A 45 -19.15 -11.55 -4.41
N VAL A 46 -17.88 -11.19 -4.46
CA VAL A 46 -17.33 -10.34 -5.50
C VAL A 46 -17.20 -11.15 -6.80
N GLN A 47 -17.53 -10.56 -7.95
CA GLN A 47 -17.58 -11.26 -9.23
C GLN A 47 -16.47 -10.84 -10.19
N ASP A 48 -15.75 -9.76 -9.89
CA ASP A 48 -14.67 -9.24 -10.72
C ASP A 48 -13.48 -8.77 -9.86
N GLU A 49 -12.36 -8.54 -10.53
CA GLU A 49 -11.11 -8.15 -9.89
C GLU A 49 -11.20 -6.73 -9.28
N ALA A 50 -11.91 -5.83 -9.95
CA ALA A 50 -12.06 -4.46 -9.46
C ALA A 50 -12.79 -4.41 -8.12
N GLY A 51 -13.89 -5.16 -7.99
CA GLY A 51 -14.61 -5.27 -6.72
C GLY A 51 -13.79 -5.97 -5.64
N TYR A 52 -12.93 -6.94 -6.02
CA TYR A 52 -12.04 -7.60 -5.07
C TYR A 52 -10.99 -6.62 -4.52
N VAL A 53 -10.32 -5.90 -5.41
CA VAL A 53 -9.32 -4.88 -5.05
C VAL A 53 -9.95 -3.80 -4.16
N GLU A 54 -11.16 -3.35 -4.49
CA GLU A 54 -11.87 -2.34 -3.70
C GLU A 54 -12.23 -2.83 -2.28
N GLU A 55 -12.71 -4.07 -2.12
CA GLU A 55 -13.00 -4.63 -0.79
C GLU A 55 -11.71 -4.83 0.03
N LEU A 56 -10.62 -5.31 -0.60
CA LEU A 56 -9.33 -5.46 0.06
C LEU A 56 -8.79 -4.09 0.50
N ARG A 57 -8.82 -3.11 -0.41
CA ARG A 57 -8.37 -1.75 -0.15
C ARG A 57 -9.15 -1.10 1.01
N LYS A 58 -10.48 -1.21 1.03
CA LYS A 58 -11.31 -0.72 2.15
C LYS A 58 -10.93 -1.33 3.48
N GLY A 59 -10.69 -2.63 3.51
CA GLY A 59 -10.24 -3.32 4.72
C GLY A 59 -8.87 -2.83 5.19
N MET A 60 -7.95 -2.58 4.25
CA MET A 60 -6.61 -2.06 4.56
C MET A 60 -6.66 -0.62 5.04
N LEU A 61 -7.43 0.27 4.40
CA LEU A 61 -7.64 1.64 4.86
C LEU A 61 -8.23 1.70 6.27
N ALA A 62 -9.12 0.76 6.61
CA ALA A 62 -9.67 0.61 7.95
C ALA A 62 -8.74 -0.17 8.93
N ARG A 63 -7.49 -0.47 8.53
CA ARG A 63 -6.51 -1.23 9.34
C ARG A 63 -7.07 -2.53 9.93
N GLN A 64 -7.92 -3.23 9.16
CA GLN A 64 -8.45 -4.52 9.60
C GLN A 64 -7.34 -5.57 9.56
N ALA A 65 -6.99 -6.13 10.73
CA ALA A 65 -5.97 -7.17 10.83
C ALA A 65 -6.37 -8.47 10.11
N CYS A 66 -7.66 -8.68 9.87
CA CYS A 66 -8.19 -9.85 9.16
C CYS A 66 -9.22 -9.37 8.12
N ILE A 67 -8.90 -9.54 6.83
CA ILE A 67 -9.79 -9.17 5.73
C ILE A 67 -10.17 -10.44 4.97
N ARG A 68 -11.48 -10.71 4.93
CA ARG A 68 -12.02 -11.88 4.24
C ARG A 68 -12.77 -11.45 2.99
N ILE A 69 -12.38 -12.01 1.84
CA ILE A 69 -13.01 -11.74 0.56
C ILE A 69 -13.50 -13.04 -0.06
N ASN A 70 -14.79 -13.07 -0.40
CA ASN A 70 -15.39 -14.16 -1.12
C ASN A 70 -15.46 -13.79 -2.60
N TYR A 71 -14.80 -14.57 -3.44
CA TYR A 71 -14.70 -14.35 -4.88
C TYR A 71 -15.30 -15.49 -5.67
N ARG A 72 -16.00 -15.17 -6.73
CA ARG A 72 -16.52 -16.16 -7.69
C ARG A 72 -15.69 -16.12 -8.96
N GLY A 73 -14.85 -17.14 -9.14
CA GLY A 73 -14.00 -17.31 -10.31
C GLY A 73 -14.32 -18.58 -11.10
N THR A 74 -13.35 -19.05 -11.88
CA THR A 74 -13.44 -20.29 -12.65
C THR A 74 -12.91 -21.48 -11.85
N LEU A 75 -13.28 -22.72 -12.23
CA LEU A 75 -12.83 -23.93 -11.53
C LEU A 75 -11.31 -24.19 -11.60
N GLN A 76 -10.60 -23.57 -12.54
CA GLN A 76 -9.17 -23.79 -12.82
C GLN A 76 -8.33 -22.52 -12.56
N GLU A 77 -8.84 -21.59 -11.80
CA GLU A 77 -8.14 -20.34 -11.52
C GLU A 77 -7.03 -20.54 -10.50
N ASP A 78 -5.82 -20.04 -10.82
CA ASP A 78 -4.71 -19.94 -9.85
C ASP A 78 -4.99 -18.77 -8.92
N MET A 79 -5.79 -19.05 -7.90
CA MET A 79 -6.25 -18.02 -6.96
C MET A 79 -5.15 -17.56 -5.99
N GLU A 80 -4.13 -18.38 -5.73
CA GLU A 80 -3.01 -17.98 -4.89
C GLU A 80 -2.22 -16.84 -5.56
N LYS A 81 -1.85 -17.05 -6.83
CA LYS A 81 -1.19 -15.99 -7.62
C LYS A 81 -2.11 -14.78 -7.78
N LYS A 82 -3.37 -15.01 -8.12
CA LYS A 82 -4.34 -13.93 -8.33
C LYS A 82 -4.55 -13.06 -7.08
N ALA A 83 -4.57 -13.67 -5.89
CA ALA A 83 -4.68 -12.93 -4.64
C ALA A 83 -3.48 -12.00 -4.40
N LEU A 84 -2.27 -12.43 -4.77
CA LEU A 84 -1.08 -11.59 -4.73
C LEU A 84 -1.14 -10.47 -5.77
N ASP A 85 -1.52 -10.79 -7.01
CA ASP A 85 -1.66 -9.79 -8.07
C ASP A 85 -2.69 -8.71 -7.68
N MET A 86 -3.81 -9.09 -7.03
CA MET A 86 -4.82 -8.14 -6.55
C MET A 86 -4.35 -7.30 -5.37
N LEU A 87 -3.51 -7.83 -4.50
CA LEU A 87 -2.87 -7.04 -3.43
C LEU A 87 -1.93 -5.98 -4.03
N GLU A 88 -1.11 -6.34 -5.02
CA GLU A 88 -0.28 -5.38 -5.74
C GLU A 88 -1.12 -4.29 -6.43
N MET A 89 -2.30 -4.65 -6.98
CA MET A 89 -3.21 -3.68 -7.57
C MET A 89 -3.76 -2.67 -6.55
N VAL A 90 -3.91 -3.05 -5.28
CA VAL A 90 -4.29 -2.10 -4.20
C VAL A 90 -3.24 -1.01 -4.10
N PHE A 91 -1.95 -1.36 -4.09
CA PHE A 91 -0.84 -0.39 -3.97
C PHE A 91 -0.64 0.48 -5.22
N GLU A 92 -1.17 0.06 -6.36
CA GLU A 92 -1.18 0.87 -7.59
C GLU A 92 -2.41 1.79 -7.72
N THR A 93 -3.40 1.63 -6.83
CA THR A 93 -4.61 2.43 -6.78
C THR A 93 -4.37 3.65 -5.89
N ASN A 94 -4.38 4.85 -6.49
CA ASN A 94 -4.23 6.11 -5.76
C ASN A 94 -5.44 7.00 -6.07
N GLU A 95 -6.24 7.30 -5.06
CA GLU A 95 -7.34 8.25 -5.16
C GLU A 95 -6.90 9.61 -4.61
N PRO A 96 -7.06 10.70 -5.40
CA PRO A 96 -6.52 12.02 -5.03
C PRO A 96 -6.98 12.58 -3.70
N ASP A 97 -8.14 12.13 -3.21
CA ASP A 97 -8.72 12.61 -1.95
C ASP A 97 -8.42 11.69 -0.76
N ILE A 98 -7.58 10.66 -0.95
CA ILE A 98 -7.23 9.68 0.09
C ILE A 98 -5.70 9.60 0.23
N PRO A 99 -5.08 10.50 1.01
CA PRO A 99 -3.62 10.59 1.10
C PRO A 99 -2.95 9.46 1.91
N ASP A 100 -3.70 8.57 2.51
CA ASP A 100 -3.23 7.34 3.18
C ASP A 100 -3.46 6.07 2.34
N ASP A 101 -3.60 6.22 1.04
CA ASP A 101 -3.77 5.17 0.03
C ASP A 101 -2.45 4.75 -0.65
N ALA A 102 -2.50 3.84 -1.58
CA ALA A 102 -1.39 3.40 -2.43
C ALA A 102 -0.09 3.10 -1.65
N ASP A 103 0.96 3.87 -1.88
CA ASP A 103 2.25 3.68 -1.23
C ASP A 103 2.18 3.80 0.30
N TYR A 104 1.26 4.63 0.86
CA TYR A 104 1.09 4.69 2.30
C TYR A 104 0.62 3.34 2.86
N LEU A 105 -0.33 2.68 2.20
CA LEU A 105 -0.75 1.34 2.59
C LEU A 105 0.40 0.33 2.47
N GLU A 106 1.17 0.37 1.38
CA GLU A 106 2.30 -0.54 1.15
C GLU A 106 3.40 -0.38 2.22
N TYR A 107 3.68 0.85 2.65
CA TYR A 107 4.78 1.12 3.58
C TYR A 107 4.37 1.19 5.05
N THR A 108 3.10 0.97 5.37
CA THR A 108 2.60 0.97 6.76
C THR A 108 2.11 -0.39 7.27
N TYR A 109 2.46 -1.50 6.57
CA TYR A 109 2.34 -2.84 7.13
C TYR A 109 3.71 -3.54 7.15
N GLN A 110 3.90 -4.47 8.09
CA GLN A 110 5.13 -5.23 8.27
C GLN A 110 5.08 -6.58 7.58
N GLY A 111 3.90 -7.18 7.51
CA GLY A 111 3.72 -8.50 6.93
C GLY A 111 2.28 -8.81 6.58
N VAL A 112 2.12 -9.72 5.63
CA VAL A 112 0.82 -10.27 5.25
C VAL A 112 0.93 -11.77 5.04
N SER A 113 -0.07 -12.52 5.49
CA SER A 113 -0.29 -13.91 5.10
C SER A 113 -1.71 -14.07 4.58
N ALA A 114 -1.93 -15.05 3.72
CA ALA A 114 -3.25 -15.34 3.19
C ALA A 114 -3.59 -16.82 3.31
N GLU A 115 -4.84 -17.10 3.68
CA GLU A 115 -5.43 -18.44 3.68
C GLU A 115 -6.44 -18.52 2.55
N LEU A 116 -6.39 -19.61 1.78
CA LEU A 116 -7.29 -19.87 0.66
C LEU A 116 -8.16 -21.10 0.95
N ILE A 117 -9.46 -20.90 0.86
CA ILE A 117 -10.44 -21.99 0.82
C ILE A 117 -11.15 -21.94 -0.53
N SER A 118 -11.25 -23.06 -1.22
CA SER A 118 -11.91 -23.13 -2.53
C SER A 118 -12.96 -24.25 -2.60
N PHE A 119 -14.09 -23.95 -3.29
CA PHE A 119 -15.16 -24.88 -3.49
C PHE A 119 -15.90 -24.57 -4.81
N PHE A 120 -15.74 -25.41 -5.84
CA PHE A 120 -16.46 -25.29 -7.13
C PHE A 120 -16.43 -23.87 -7.76
N GLY A 121 -15.25 -23.27 -7.87
CA GLY A 121 -15.09 -21.92 -8.44
C GLY A 121 -15.53 -20.79 -7.51
N ILE A 122 -15.84 -21.12 -6.27
CA ILE A 122 -16.01 -20.17 -5.19
C ILE A 122 -14.74 -20.19 -4.36
N TYR A 123 -14.19 -19.04 -4.09
CA TYR A 123 -12.94 -18.86 -3.33
C TYR A 123 -13.18 -17.92 -2.17
N GLN A 124 -12.68 -18.29 -1.01
CA GLN A 124 -12.57 -17.39 0.14
C GLN A 124 -11.11 -17.18 0.42
N VAL A 125 -10.65 -15.94 0.30
CA VAL A 125 -9.30 -15.52 0.68
C VAL A 125 -9.39 -14.72 1.97
N THR A 126 -8.65 -15.14 2.98
CA THR A 126 -8.54 -14.44 4.25
C THR A 126 -7.13 -13.93 4.40
N TYR A 127 -6.96 -12.62 4.31
CA TYR A 127 -5.67 -11.96 4.57
C TYR A 127 -5.53 -11.66 6.05
N HIS A 128 -4.34 -11.87 6.58
CA HIS A 128 -3.95 -11.46 7.93
C HIS A 128 -2.81 -10.46 7.80
N PHE A 129 -3.07 -9.21 8.15
CA PHE A 129 -2.11 -8.12 8.11
C PHE A 129 -1.54 -7.83 9.49
N ASP A 130 -0.24 -7.59 9.51
CA ASP A 130 0.48 -7.06 10.66
C ASP A 130 0.84 -5.60 10.32
N TYR A 131 0.08 -4.64 10.87
CA TYR A 131 0.26 -3.22 10.57
C TYR A 131 1.30 -2.59 11.49
N LEU A 132 2.08 -1.66 10.95
CA LEU A 132 3.01 -0.81 11.71
C LEU A 132 2.29 0.34 12.44
N GLU A 133 1.11 0.72 11.97
CA GLU A 133 0.24 1.74 12.56
C GLU A 133 -1.16 1.19 12.78
N THR A 134 -1.76 1.52 13.91
CA THR A 134 -3.19 1.32 14.17
C THR A 134 -4.03 2.36 13.42
N GLN A 135 -5.34 2.13 13.35
CA GLN A 135 -6.29 3.11 12.79
C GLN A 135 -6.20 4.46 13.52
N GLU A 136 -6.10 4.47 14.86
CA GLU A 136 -6.04 5.67 15.68
C GLU A 136 -4.75 6.46 15.41
N GLU A 137 -3.62 5.78 15.20
CA GLU A 137 -2.33 6.38 14.86
C GLU A 137 -2.34 6.99 13.47
N THR A 138 -2.94 6.30 12.47
CA THR A 138 -3.12 6.84 11.12
C THR A 138 -4.00 8.10 11.14
N GLU A 139 -5.11 8.09 11.88
CA GLU A 139 -5.98 9.26 12.04
C GLU A 139 -5.28 10.42 12.78
N TYR A 140 -4.47 10.11 13.80
CA TYR A 140 -3.65 11.12 14.47
C TYR A 140 -2.67 11.75 13.49
N THR A 141 -1.96 10.93 12.72
CA THR A 141 -1.03 11.39 11.66
C THR A 141 -1.74 12.36 10.71
N GLY A 142 -2.93 12.01 10.21
CA GLY A 142 -3.71 12.86 9.32
C GLY A 142 -4.01 14.23 9.93
N ARG A 143 -4.51 14.27 11.17
CA ARG A 143 -4.80 15.53 11.87
C ARG A 143 -3.54 16.39 12.08
N GLN A 144 -2.39 15.78 12.39
CA GLN A 144 -1.14 16.52 12.57
C GLN A 144 -0.63 17.04 11.23
N VAL A 145 -0.68 16.26 10.17
CA VAL A 145 -0.29 16.68 8.81
C VAL A 145 -1.13 17.88 8.37
N GLU A 146 -2.45 17.84 8.52
CA GLU A 146 -3.34 18.95 8.18
C GLU A 146 -2.95 20.23 8.94
N ALA A 147 -2.70 20.12 10.26
CA ALA A 147 -2.27 21.24 11.08
C ALA A 147 -0.92 21.82 10.62
N ILE A 148 0.07 20.97 10.37
CA ILE A 148 1.40 21.38 9.88
C ILE A 148 1.31 22.07 8.52
N LEU A 149 0.56 21.50 7.56
CA LEU A 149 0.39 22.12 6.24
C LEU A 149 -0.29 23.48 6.32
N SER A 150 -1.22 23.65 7.26
CA SER A 150 -1.86 24.94 7.55
C SER A 150 -0.85 25.96 8.14
N GLU A 151 0.02 25.54 9.07
CA GLU A 151 1.07 26.40 9.63
C GLU A 151 2.13 26.78 8.59
N LEU A 152 2.45 25.88 7.67
CA LEU A 152 3.35 26.14 6.56
C LEU A 152 2.77 27.14 5.54
N ASP A 153 1.48 27.41 5.59
CA ASP A 153 0.78 28.35 4.69
C ASP A 153 1.10 28.08 3.21
N ILE A 154 0.81 26.84 2.77
CA ILE A 154 1.17 26.38 1.41
C ILE A 154 -0.02 26.15 0.50
N LYS A 155 -1.25 26.28 1.01
CA LYS A 155 -2.48 25.92 0.30
C LYS A 155 -2.59 26.58 -1.09
N ASP A 156 -2.27 27.86 -1.18
CA ASP A 156 -2.42 28.65 -2.41
C ASP A 156 -1.07 28.94 -3.10
N THR A 157 -0.06 28.10 -2.83
CA THR A 157 1.27 28.23 -3.44
C THR A 157 1.47 27.24 -4.60
N ASP A 158 2.51 27.50 -5.42
CA ASP A 158 2.93 26.56 -6.46
C ASP A 158 3.49 25.25 -5.89
N ASP A 159 3.49 24.17 -6.70
CA ASP A 159 3.92 22.84 -6.25
C ASP A 159 5.38 22.81 -5.81
N TYR A 160 6.28 23.59 -6.42
CA TYR A 160 7.66 23.72 -5.95
C TYR A 160 7.72 24.28 -4.52
N THR A 161 6.94 25.32 -4.24
CA THR A 161 6.89 25.93 -2.91
C THR A 161 6.34 24.96 -1.87
N LYS A 162 5.28 24.20 -2.22
CA LYS A 162 4.73 23.15 -1.37
C LYS A 162 5.78 22.10 -1.04
N VAL A 163 6.36 21.49 -2.08
CA VAL A 163 7.40 20.45 -1.95
C VAL A 163 8.59 20.94 -1.13
N LYS A 164 9.06 22.17 -1.39
CA LYS A 164 10.20 22.73 -0.65
C LYS A 164 9.89 22.94 0.83
N LYS A 165 8.74 23.51 1.15
CA LYS A 165 8.35 23.76 2.55
C LYS A 165 8.12 22.46 3.32
N ILE A 166 7.55 21.44 2.70
CA ILE A 166 7.39 20.10 3.27
C ILE A 166 8.76 19.45 3.53
N HIS A 167 9.65 19.47 2.54
CA HIS A 167 11.00 18.95 2.69
C HIS A 167 11.75 19.65 3.84
N ASP A 168 11.76 20.97 3.82
CA ASP A 168 12.48 21.78 4.81
C ASP A 168 11.93 21.56 6.23
N TYR A 169 10.62 21.38 6.36
CA TYR A 169 9.97 21.02 7.63
C TYR A 169 10.48 19.66 8.14
N ILE A 170 10.42 18.63 7.31
CA ILE A 170 10.81 17.27 7.69
C ILE A 170 12.29 17.21 8.09
N VAL A 171 13.17 17.78 7.27
CA VAL A 171 14.62 17.79 7.52
C VAL A 171 14.97 18.58 8.79
N LYS A 172 14.19 19.60 9.14
CA LYS A 172 14.41 20.42 10.32
C LYS A 172 13.89 19.75 11.60
N GLU A 173 12.70 19.14 11.53
CA GLU A 173 11.99 18.67 12.73
C GLU A 173 12.35 17.22 13.10
N LEU A 174 12.86 16.40 12.17
CA LEU A 174 13.23 15.02 12.45
C LEU A 174 14.73 14.86 12.69
N ASP A 175 15.07 13.84 13.48
CA ASP A 175 16.40 13.25 13.61
C ASP A 175 16.36 11.80 13.10
N TYR A 176 17.44 11.35 12.45
CA TYR A 176 17.53 9.95 12.03
C TYR A 176 17.56 9.00 13.21
N ASP A 177 16.73 7.95 13.17
CA ASP A 177 16.70 6.92 14.20
C ASP A 177 17.76 5.83 13.95
N GLU A 178 18.94 5.98 14.53
CA GLU A 178 20.03 4.98 14.44
C GLU A 178 19.63 3.62 15.03
N GLY A 179 18.59 3.56 15.88
CA GLY A 179 18.04 2.33 16.43
C GLY A 179 17.18 1.53 15.46
N LEU A 180 16.87 2.09 14.30
CA LEU A 180 16.08 1.49 13.21
C LEU A 180 14.73 0.95 13.67
N SER A 181 14.11 1.58 14.65
CA SER A 181 12.86 1.12 15.26
C SER A 181 11.63 1.95 14.90
N ARG A 182 11.83 3.16 14.35
CA ARG A 182 10.77 4.13 14.07
C ARG A 182 10.57 4.28 12.57
N ALA A 183 9.65 3.48 12.03
CA ALA A 183 9.43 3.37 10.60
C ALA A 183 8.15 4.09 10.11
N THR A 184 7.36 4.67 11.02
CA THR A 184 6.05 5.21 10.69
C THR A 184 5.99 6.73 10.80
N PRO A 185 5.08 7.40 10.05
CA PRO A 185 4.81 8.84 10.23
C PRO A 185 4.33 9.20 11.64
N TYR A 186 3.54 8.33 12.27
CA TYR A 186 3.09 8.52 13.66
C TYR A 186 4.28 8.63 14.62
N GLU A 187 5.24 7.70 14.53
CA GLU A 187 6.44 7.73 15.36
C GLU A 187 7.30 8.95 15.03
N ALA A 188 7.45 9.31 13.75
CA ALA A 188 8.15 10.52 13.32
C ALA A 188 7.56 11.77 13.98
N LEU A 189 6.25 11.96 13.92
CA LEU A 189 5.54 13.13 14.46
C LEU A 189 5.50 13.17 15.99
N THR A 190 5.46 12.01 16.66
CA THR A 190 5.36 11.95 18.14
C THR A 190 6.70 11.96 18.83
N THR A 191 7.77 11.50 18.18
CA THR A 191 9.10 11.37 18.80
C THR A 191 10.15 12.32 18.21
N GLY A 192 9.89 12.93 17.06
CA GLY A 192 10.86 13.71 16.30
C GLY A 192 11.99 12.85 15.71
N LYS A 193 11.79 11.52 15.59
CA LYS A 193 12.78 10.59 15.04
C LYS A 193 12.16 9.60 14.09
N ALA A 194 12.88 9.26 13.00
CA ALA A 194 12.44 8.27 12.05
C ALA A 194 13.59 7.57 11.33
N THR A 195 13.33 6.38 10.80
CA THR A 195 14.16 5.74 9.77
C THR A 195 13.86 6.33 8.40
N CYS A 196 14.62 5.95 7.37
CA CYS A 196 14.34 6.37 5.99
C CYS A 196 12.90 6.10 5.55
N GLN A 197 12.31 4.97 5.98
CA GLN A 197 10.90 4.64 5.71
C GLN A 197 9.96 5.66 6.35
N GLY A 198 10.17 6.04 7.61
CA GLY A 198 9.34 7.04 8.29
C GLY A 198 9.46 8.44 7.65
N TYR A 199 10.69 8.85 7.24
CA TYR A 199 10.90 10.08 6.46
C TYR A 199 10.12 10.05 5.15
N ALA A 200 10.29 8.98 4.37
CA ALA A 200 9.65 8.85 3.06
C ALA A 200 8.12 8.78 3.15
N THR A 201 7.59 8.06 4.14
CA THR A 201 6.13 7.90 4.32
C THR A 201 5.50 9.19 4.85
N LEU A 202 6.17 9.92 5.75
CA LEU A 202 5.67 11.23 6.20
C LEU A 202 5.70 12.25 5.06
N PHE A 203 6.77 12.28 4.27
CA PHE A 203 6.85 13.16 3.09
C PHE A 203 5.74 12.85 2.10
N TYR A 204 5.51 11.57 1.79
CA TYR A 204 4.44 11.10 0.91
C TYR A 204 3.08 11.62 1.41
N ARG A 205 2.75 11.37 2.68
CA ARG A 205 1.49 11.80 3.29
C ARG A 205 1.27 13.30 3.20
N MET A 206 2.29 14.10 3.49
CA MET A 206 2.22 15.55 3.41
C MET A 206 2.09 16.06 1.97
N ALA A 207 2.80 15.44 1.01
CA ALA A 207 2.75 15.82 -0.39
C ALA A 207 1.36 15.52 -1.01
N GLU A 208 0.82 14.30 -0.80
CA GLU A 208 -0.50 13.92 -1.29
C GLU A 208 -1.60 14.79 -0.67
N GLU A 209 -1.57 15.06 0.63
CA GLU A 209 -2.49 15.98 1.31
C GLU A 209 -2.40 17.41 0.76
N ALA A 210 -1.22 17.86 0.35
CA ALA A 210 -1.01 19.15 -0.29
C ALA A 210 -1.40 19.16 -1.79
N GLY A 211 -1.85 18.02 -2.34
CA GLY A 211 -2.24 17.86 -3.75
C GLY A 211 -1.05 17.77 -4.72
N VAL A 212 0.13 17.37 -4.24
CA VAL A 212 1.32 17.14 -5.07
C VAL A 212 1.50 15.64 -5.29
N PRO A 213 1.40 15.13 -6.53
CA PRO A 213 1.57 13.70 -6.79
C PRO A 213 2.96 13.21 -6.35
N CYS A 214 2.98 12.19 -5.51
CA CYS A 214 4.16 11.63 -4.89
C CYS A 214 4.14 10.10 -4.99
N ARG A 215 5.32 9.47 -4.96
CA ARG A 215 5.50 8.03 -4.77
C ARG A 215 6.60 7.78 -3.75
N ILE A 216 6.52 6.65 -3.06
CA ILE A 216 7.62 6.13 -2.26
C ILE A 216 8.39 5.12 -3.13
N ILE A 217 9.70 5.21 -3.12
CA ILE A 217 10.59 4.32 -3.87
C ILE A 217 11.43 3.54 -2.88
N GLY A 218 11.34 2.22 -2.96
CA GLY A 218 12.23 1.31 -2.26
C GLY A 218 13.44 0.93 -3.11
N GLY A 219 14.54 0.64 -2.45
CA GLY A 219 15.76 0.21 -3.09
C GLY A 219 16.95 0.17 -2.16
N THR A 220 18.12 0.52 -2.67
CA THR A 220 19.33 0.68 -1.87
C THR A 220 19.97 2.04 -2.11
N ALA A 221 20.56 2.62 -1.07
CA ALA A 221 21.41 3.78 -1.18
C ALA A 221 22.74 3.50 -0.47
N ASP A 222 23.86 3.74 -1.16
CA ASP A 222 25.20 3.32 -0.71
C ASP A 222 25.27 1.83 -0.28
N GLY A 223 24.55 0.96 -1.00
CA GLY A 223 24.50 -0.49 -0.76
C GLY A 223 23.68 -0.93 0.45
N GLN A 224 22.98 -0.03 1.14
CA GLN A 224 22.08 -0.33 2.25
C GLN A 224 20.61 -0.20 1.83
N PRO A 225 19.69 -1.02 2.36
CA PRO A 225 18.26 -0.87 2.13
C PRO A 225 17.81 0.57 2.44
N HIS A 226 17.05 1.17 1.54
CA HIS A 226 16.68 2.58 1.65
C HIS A 226 15.32 2.87 1.00
N ALA A 227 14.65 3.89 1.49
CA ALA A 227 13.41 4.42 0.93
C ALA A 227 13.52 5.94 0.77
N TRP A 228 13.01 6.44 -0.37
CA TRP A 228 12.95 7.86 -0.69
C TRP A 228 11.69 8.18 -1.50
N ASN A 229 11.55 9.39 -1.99
CA ASN A 229 10.37 9.79 -2.75
C ASN A 229 10.71 10.22 -4.18
N ILE A 230 9.71 10.12 -5.05
CA ILE A 230 9.65 10.89 -6.30
C ILE A 230 8.40 11.75 -6.27
N VAL A 231 8.50 12.97 -6.79
CA VAL A 231 7.38 13.93 -6.90
C VAL A 231 7.24 14.44 -8.32
N LYS A 232 6.01 14.77 -8.71
CA LYS A 232 5.73 15.30 -10.04
C LYS A 232 5.65 16.82 -10.02
N LEU A 233 6.55 17.49 -10.77
CA LEU A 233 6.49 18.92 -11.04
C LEU A 233 6.60 19.17 -12.54
N ASP A 234 5.79 20.08 -13.05
CA ASP A 234 5.79 20.48 -14.47
C ASP A 234 5.73 19.30 -15.45
N GLY A 235 5.00 18.25 -15.08
CA GLY A 235 4.77 17.05 -15.88
C GLY A 235 5.86 15.98 -15.82
N LEU A 236 6.98 16.21 -15.13
CA LEU A 236 8.08 15.26 -14.95
C LEU A 236 8.26 14.88 -13.48
N TRP A 237 8.90 13.74 -13.23
CA TRP A 237 9.16 13.23 -11.89
C TRP A 237 10.61 13.50 -11.47
N TYR A 238 10.81 13.87 -10.20
CA TYR A 238 12.09 14.21 -9.58
C TYR A 238 12.27 13.46 -8.28
N ASN A 239 13.49 12.99 -8.01
CA ASN A 239 13.82 12.34 -6.74
C ASN A 239 13.95 13.37 -5.61
N ILE A 240 13.51 12.97 -4.42
CA ILE A 240 13.69 13.70 -3.17
C ILE A 240 14.07 12.71 -2.08
N ASP A 241 15.12 13.01 -1.32
CA ASP A 241 15.52 12.22 -0.17
C ASP A 241 15.75 13.11 1.04
N CYS A 242 14.72 13.24 1.88
CA CYS A 242 14.78 14.00 3.11
C CYS A 242 15.77 13.38 4.11
N THR A 243 15.96 12.06 4.10
CA THR A 243 16.89 11.37 5.01
C THR A 243 18.33 11.77 4.75
N TRP A 244 18.72 11.83 3.47
CA TRP A 244 20.08 12.17 3.08
C TRP A 244 20.34 13.70 3.09
N ASP A 245 19.29 14.49 3.05
CA ASP A 245 19.38 15.96 3.24
C ASP A 245 19.37 16.36 4.72
N ASP A 246 19.01 15.42 5.65
CA ASP A 246 19.11 15.66 7.09
C ASP A 246 20.58 15.74 7.53
N PRO A 247 20.99 16.86 8.15
CA PRO A 247 22.35 17.03 8.62
C PRO A 247 22.62 16.18 9.87
N VAL A 248 23.23 15.01 9.74
CA VAL A 248 23.58 14.12 10.86
C VAL A 248 24.92 14.48 11.47
N GLY A 249 25.01 14.46 12.79
CA GLY A 249 26.27 14.52 13.54
C GLY A 249 26.34 15.58 14.63
N LYS A 250 27.26 15.38 15.60
CA LYS A 250 27.50 16.36 16.70
C LYS A 250 28.01 17.69 16.15
N GLY A 251 27.31 18.80 16.46
CA GLY A 251 27.72 20.13 16.08
C GLY A 251 27.29 20.57 14.68
N VAL A 252 26.46 19.81 14.02
CA VAL A 252 25.85 20.21 12.76
C VAL A 252 24.69 21.16 13.04
N ASP A 253 24.66 22.26 12.31
CA ASP A 253 23.61 23.28 12.44
C ASP A 253 22.35 22.79 11.71
N LYS A 254 21.36 22.30 12.44
CA LYS A 254 20.07 21.86 11.92
C LYS A 254 19.30 22.94 11.14
N TYR A 255 19.62 24.21 11.39
CA TYR A 255 18.99 25.32 10.65
C TYR A 255 19.58 25.52 9.26
N LYS A 256 20.71 24.84 8.96
CA LYS A 256 21.32 24.85 7.63
C LYS A 256 20.84 23.64 6.83
N ILE A 257 19.58 23.70 6.40
CA ILE A 257 18.95 22.64 5.59
C ILE A 257 19.74 22.40 4.31
N ARG A 258 20.06 21.15 4.04
CA ARG A 258 20.70 20.71 2.78
C ARG A 258 19.63 20.48 1.72
N HIS A 259 20.02 20.63 0.47
CA HIS A 259 19.19 20.34 -0.70
C HIS A 259 20.02 19.56 -1.75
N GLU A 260 20.94 18.70 -1.25
CA GLU A 260 21.80 17.90 -2.11
C GLU A 260 21.02 16.81 -2.82
N PHE A 261 19.92 16.33 -2.21
CA PHE A 261 19.03 15.31 -2.71
C PHE A 261 17.61 15.82 -2.99
N PHE A 262 17.44 17.12 -3.08
CA PHE A 262 16.16 17.78 -3.35
C PHE A 262 15.94 17.98 -4.84
N LEU A 263 14.82 17.46 -5.40
CA LEU A 263 14.37 17.58 -6.80
C LEU A 263 15.43 17.18 -7.83
N LYS A 264 16.02 16.02 -7.63
CA LYS A 264 17.10 15.48 -8.49
C LYS A 264 16.56 14.61 -9.62
N SER A 265 17.25 14.69 -10.77
CA SER A 265 17.08 13.73 -11.85
C SER A 265 17.83 12.42 -11.55
N ASP A 266 17.62 11.38 -12.37
CA ASP A 266 18.36 10.11 -12.29
C ASP A 266 19.82 10.21 -12.80
N ASN A 267 20.42 11.39 -12.74
CA ASN A 267 21.78 11.63 -13.18
C ASN A 267 22.81 11.37 -12.05
N ARG A 268 24.06 11.83 -12.24
CA ARG A 268 25.18 11.62 -11.31
C ARG A 268 24.87 11.92 -9.82
N SER A 269 24.02 12.87 -9.52
CA SER A 269 23.70 13.23 -8.14
C SER A 269 22.94 12.14 -7.39
N PHE A 270 22.31 11.23 -8.11
CA PHE A 270 21.49 10.15 -7.56
C PHE A 270 22.01 8.73 -7.89
N LEU A 271 23.26 8.62 -8.35
CA LEU A 271 23.84 7.33 -8.80
C LEU A 271 24.00 6.29 -7.68
N MET A 272 24.02 6.71 -6.42
CA MET A 272 24.14 5.78 -5.29
C MET A 272 22.79 5.18 -4.88
N HIS A 273 21.68 5.71 -5.41
CA HIS A 273 20.34 5.20 -5.19
C HIS A 273 19.96 4.22 -6.31
N ILE A 274 19.78 2.96 -5.96
CA ILE A 274 19.39 1.91 -6.89
C ILE A 274 18.00 1.44 -6.54
N ARG A 275 17.03 1.69 -7.41
CA ARG A 275 15.64 1.29 -7.23
C ARG A 275 15.47 -0.22 -7.26
N ASP A 276 14.54 -0.77 -6.51
CA ASP A 276 14.13 -2.16 -6.65
C ASP A 276 13.55 -2.47 -8.03
N GLY A 277 13.59 -3.74 -8.42
CA GLY A 277 13.23 -4.18 -9.76
C GLY A 277 11.85 -3.72 -10.25
N LYS A 278 10.85 -3.63 -9.36
CA LYS A 278 9.51 -3.17 -9.72
C LYS A 278 9.48 -1.72 -10.22
N TYR A 279 10.39 -0.87 -9.75
CA TYR A 279 10.53 0.54 -10.17
C TYR A 279 11.48 0.74 -11.35
N GLN A 280 12.09 -0.33 -11.88
CA GLN A 280 12.99 -0.29 -13.03
C GLN A 280 12.32 -0.76 -14.32
N THR A 281 11.08 -1.22 -14.29
CA THR A 281 10.35 -1.74 -15.44
C THR A 281 10.05 -0.64 -16.47
N SER A 282 9.91 -1.04 -17.74
CA SER A 282 9.51 -0.10 -18.80
C SER A 282 8.11 0.47 -18.58
N GLU A 283 7.23 -0.27 -17.88
CA GLU A 283 5.90 0.16 -17.53
C GLU A 283 5.96 1.28 -16.47
N PHE A 284 6.73 1.08 -15.40
CA PHE A 284 6.96 2.09 -14.39
C PHE A 284 7.55 3.38 -14.99
N GLN A 285 8.60 3.26 -15.83
CA GLN A 285 9.24 4.41 -16.48
C GLN A 285 8.29 5.18 -17.40
N LYS A 286 7.36 4.49 -18.05
CA LYS A 286 6.34 5.11 -18.89
C LYS A 286 5.27 5.84 -18.04
N LYS A 287 4.87 5.25 -16.92
CA LYS A 287 3.87 5.82 -15.98
C LYS A 287 4.46 7.01 -15.21
N TYR A 288 5.74 6.93 -14.85
CA TYR A 288 6.48 7.93 -14.05
C TYR A 288 7.72 8.44 -14.78
N PRO A 289 7.58 9.26 -15.85
CA PRO A 289 8.70 9.73 -16.66
C PRO A 289 9.61 10.66 -15.85
N MET A 290 10.81 10.18 -15.53
CA MET A 290 11.80 10.94 -14.76
C MET A 290 12.43 12.06 -15.57
N ALA A 291 12.70 13.18 -14.90
CA ALA A 291 13.42 14.32 -15.47
C ALA A 291 14.87 13.93 -15.81
N LYS A 292 15.37 14.46 -16.93
CA LYS A 292 16.77 14.25 -17.39
C LYS A 292 17.76 15.24 -16.76
N LYS A 293 17.26 16.28 -16.09
CA LYS A 293 18.04 17.30 -15.39
C LYS A 293 17.37 17.64 -14.08
N ASP A 294 18.17 18.04 -13.10
CA ASP A 294 17.66 18.52 -11.83
C ASP A 294 16.71 19.71 -12.05
N TYR A 295 15.75 19.84 -11.16
CA TYR A 295 14.78 20.93 -11.24
C TYR A 295 15.48 22.29 -11.02
N VAL A 296 15.17 23.22 -11.88
CA VAL A 296 15.61 24.62 -11.74
C VAL A 296 14.35 25.49 -11.73
N ARG A 297 14.11 26.19 -10.65
CA ARG A 297 13.02 27.15 -10.56
C ARG A 297 13.28 28.33 -11.51
N ASN A 298 12.37 28.53 -12.45
CA ASN A 298 12.41 29.69 -13.37
C ASN A 298 12.04 31.00 -12.66
#